data_9ca5d1a3082522366d8ecff51af6c0fc
#
_entry.id   9ca5d1a3082522366d8ecff51af6c0fc
#
_cell.length_a   1.000
_cell.length_b   1.000
_cell.length_c   1.000
_cell.angle_alpha   90.00
_cell.angle_beta   90.00
_cell.angle_gamma   90.00
#
_symmetry.space_group_name_H-M   'P 1'
#
loop_
_entity.id
_entity.type
_entity.pdbx_description
1 polymer ?
#
loop_
_entity_poly.entity_id
_entity_poly.type
_entity_poly.pdbx_seq_one_letter_code
_entity_poly.pdbx_strand_id
1 'polypeptide(L)'
;MYKRQEIRSIDAYNPTLALMLEGNAIKWLGKTKKWGVITGVRLETKNMITKATVKNYGMEIIGNDGNRLKGNWTGGVKTKVRNAYITVPVLGAYKVNSRLRAKAGAYVSYLMDEEFSGYVYEGYLREGNPTGKKVNFSDGAIATYDFSDDLRKFAWGVQAGVDWRAFKHLSVFADLTWGLNDIFKKDFNTITFAMYPIYLNVGFGYAF
;
A
#
# COMPACT_ATOMS: atom_id res chain seq x y z
N MET A 1 -7.16 -18.45 6.98
CA MET A 1 -6.23 -17.58 6.23
C MET A 1 -5.77 -18.36 5.01
N TYR A 2 -6.33 -18.09 3.83
CA TYR A 2 -5.89 -18.74 2.60
C TYR A 2 -4.46 -18.28 2.32
N LYS A 3 -3.48 -19.17 2.49
CA LYS A 3 -2.13 -18.97 1.96
C LYS A 3 -2.26 -18.84 0.44
N ARG A 4 -1.95 -17.68 -0.10
CA ARG A 4 -1.86 -17.50 -1.55
C ARG A 4 -0.78 -18.45 -2.04
N GLN A 5 -1.16 -19.40 -2.89
CA GLN A 5 -0.26 -20.48 -3.32
C GLN A 5 0.96 -19.96 -4.10
N GLU A 6 0.89 -18.74 -4.61
CA GLU A 6 1.90 -18.10 -5.46
C GLU A 6 3.06 -17.50 -4.68
N ILE A 7 2.81 -16.91 -3.49
CA ILE A 7 3.88 -16.37 -2.62
C ILE A 7 4.26 -17.45 -1.62
N ARG A 8 5.50 -17.93 -1.69
CA ARG A 8 6.05 -18.98 -0.82
C ARG A 8 6.60 -18.41 0.48
N SER A 9 7.41 -17.36 0.36
CA SER A 9 7.99 -16.65 1.50
C SER A 9 8.16 -15.17 1.20
N ILE A 10 8.12 -14.36 2.24
CA ILE A 10 8.61 -12.97 2.22
C ILE A 10 9.98 -13.02 2.86
N ASP A 11 11.03 -12.83 2.06
CA ASP A 11 12.41 -13.01 2.47
C ASP A 11 12.98 -11.74 3.10
N ALA A 12 12.47 -10.56 2.68
CA ALA A 12 12.78 -9.28 3.29
C ALA A 12 11.63 -8.28 3.07
N TYR A 13 11.39 -7.46 4.10
CA TYR A 13 10.47 -6.34 4.06
C TYR A 13 11.16 -5.10 4.63
N ASN A 14 11.24 -4.05 3.84
CA ASN A 14 11.79 -2.77 4.25
C ASN A 14 10.72 -1.67 4.04
N PRO A 15 10.08 -1.18 5.12
CA PRO A 15 9.23 0.00 5.04
C PRO A 15 10.16 1.22 4.91
N THR A 16 10.40 1.64 3.69
CA THR A 16 11.18 2.85 3.43
C THR A 16 10.47 4.07 3.98
N LEU A 17 11.21 5.17 4.19
CA LEU A 17 10.66 6.39 4.76
C LEU A 17 9.43 6.84 3.96
N ALA A 18 8.29 6.90 4.63
CA ALA A 18 7.05 7.44 4.12
C ALA A 18 6.71 8.71 4.92
N LEU A 19 6.36 9.77 4.21
CA LEU A 19 6.03 11.06 4.81
C LEU A 19 4.53 11.30 4.70
N MET A 20 3.98 11.98 5.72
CA MET A 20 2.58 12.38 5.76
C MET A 20 2.46 13.80 6.32
N LEU A 21 1.63 14.60 5.67
CA LEU A 21 1.18 15.90 6.15
C LEU A 21 -0.35 15.95 6.08
N GLU A 22 -1.01 16.26 7.19
CA GLU A 22 -2.47 16.33 7.27
C GLU A 22 -2.92 17.63 7.92
N GLY A 23 -3.82 18.35 7.25
CA GLY A 23 -4.61 19.43 7.82
C GLY A 23 -6.05 18.95 8.03
N ASN A 24 -6.53 18.95 9.27
CA ASN A 24 -7.89 18.52 9.57
C ASN A 24 -8.64 19.51 10.46
N ALA A 25 -9.97 19.45 10.38
CA ALA A 25 -10.88 20.16 11.24
C ALA A 25 -11.80 19.18 11.98
N ILE A 26 -12.15 19.50 13.20
CA ILE A 26 -13.08 18.72 14.00
C ILE A 26 -14.28 19.56 14.42
N LYS A 27 -15.48 19.04 14.17
CA LYS A 27 -16.72 19.60 14.68
C LYS A 27 -17.27 18.72 15.79
N TRP A 28 -17.32 19.24 16.99
CA TRP A 28 -17.88 18.53 18.14
C TRP A 28 -19.40 18.64 18.15
N LEU A 29 -20.09 17.55 18.46
CA LEU A 29 -21.53 17.40 18.44
C LEU A 29 -22.12 17.34 19.86
N GLY A 30 -23.36 17.82 19.99
CA GLY A 30 -24.13 17.76 21.23
C GLY A 30 -23.58 18.62 22.37
N LYS A 31 -24.33 18.69 23.47
CA LYS A 31 -23.99 19.49 24.65
C LYS A 31 -22.76 18.96 25.41
N THR A 32 -22.57 17.63 25.41
CA THR A 32 -21.46 16.98 26.10
C THR A 32 -20.13 17.08 25.36
N LYS A 33 -20.16 17.43 24.06
CA LYS A 33 -18.98 17.50 23.19
C LYS A 33 -18.06 16.27 23.27
N LYS A 34 -18.64 15.07 23.52
CA LYS A 34 -17.92 13.80 23.55
C LYS A 34 -17.72 13.22 22.17
N TRP A 35 -18.71 13.43 21.28
CA TRP A 35 -18.68 12.97 19.90
C TRP A 35 -18.35 14.11 18.94
N GLY A 36 -17.68 13.81 17.87
CA GLY A 36 -17.36 14.79 16.83
C GLY A 36 -17.18 14.13 15.47
N VAL A 37 -17.07 14.95 14.45
CA VAL A 37 -16.71 14.53 13.09
C VAL A 37 -15.42 15.24 12.72
N ILE A 38 -14.48 14.48 12.16
CA ILE A 38 -13.19 14.95 11.62
C ILE A 38 -13.23 14.81 10.12
N THR A 39 -12.78 15.84 9.42
CA THR A 39 -12.47 15.78 8.00
C THR A 39 -11.30 16.70 7.70
N GLY A 40 -10.63 16.49 6.57
CA GLY A 40 -9.48 17.29 6.20
C GLY A 40 -8.86 16.81 4.88
N VAL A 41 -7.62 17.20 4.67
CA VAL A 41 -6.82 16.79 3.51
C VAL A 41 -5.49 16.29 4.02
N ARG A 42 -5.08 15.14 3.50
CA ARG A 42 -3.82 14.47 3.81
C ARG A 42 -3.03 14.27 2.51
N LEU A 43 -1.77 14.68 2.53
CA LEU A 43 -0.77 14.29 1.55
C LEU A 43 0.09 13.20 2.18
N GLU A 44 0.18 12.05 1.55
CA GLU A 44 0.89 10.91 2.10
C GLU A 44 1.64 10.14 1.03
N THR A 45 2.82 9.63 1.37
CA THR A 45 3.54 8.66 0.56
C THR A 45 3.44 7.28 1.19
N LYS A 46 3.32 6.25 0.35
CA LYS A 46 3.24 4.84 0.77
C LYS A 46 4.33 4.08 0.06
N ASN A 47 5.42 3.83 0.77
CA ASN A 47 6.64 3.30 0.21
C ASN A 47 6.99 1.97 0.87
N MET A 48 7.45 1.00 0.07
CA MET A 48 8.01 -0.24 0.57
C MET A 48 8.94 -0.90 -0.45
N ILE A 49 9.88 -1.68 0.04
CA ILE A 49 10.67 -2.61 -0.76
C ILE A 49 10.48 -3.99 -0.17
N THR A 50 10.11 -4.95 -0.99
CA THR A 50 9.96 -6.35 -0.58
C THR A 50 10.84 -7.25 -1.42
N LYS A 51 11.37 -8.31 -0.80
CA LYS A 51 11.92 -9.47 -1.50
C LYS A 51 11.08 -10.67 -1.11
N ALA A 52 10.70 -11.46 -2.09
CA ALA A 52 9.87 -12.64 -1.90
C ALA A 52 10.31 -13.76 -2.83
N THR A 53 10.12 -14.99 -2.38
CA THR A 53 10.21 -16.17 -3.23
C THR A 53 8.81 -16.56 -3.66
N VAL A 54 8.59 -16.66 -4.97
CA VAL A 54 7.29 -16.97 -5.56
C VAL A 54 7.35 -18.24 -6.42
N LYS A 55 6.18 -18.86 -6.63
CA LYS A 55 6.02 -20.00 -7.51
C LYS A 55 4.78 -19.84 -8.36
N ASN A 56 4.94 -20.02 -9.67
CA ASN A 56 3.83 -19.91 -10.63
C ASN A 56 3.11 -18.54 -10.57
N TYR A 57 3.87 -17.49 -10.35
CA TYR A 57 3.40 -16.12 -10.20
C TYR A 57 3.23 -15.48 -11.59
N GLY A 58 2.00 -15.10 -11.94
CA GLY A 58 1.72 -14.42 -13.20
C GLY A 58 2.41 -13.07 -13.26
N MET A 59 3.23 -12.84 -14.30
CA MET A 59 3.91 -11.56 -14.52
C MET A 59 4.34 -11.37 -15.97
N GLU A 60 4.62 -10.13 -16.29
CA GLU A 60 5.27 -9.70 -17.52
C GLU A 60 6.63 -9.10 -17.16
N ILE A 61 7.68 -9.60 -17.75
CA ILE A 61 9.06 -9.16 -17.51
C ILE A 61 9.69 -8.65 -18.80
N ILE A 62 10.65 -7.75 -18.64
CA ILE A 62 11.45 -7.20 -19.74
C ILE A 62 12.86 -7.74 -19.59
N GLY A 63 13.30 -8.54 -20.56
CA GLY A 63 14.65 -9.07 -20.61
C GLY A 63 15.69 -7.99 -20.91
N ASN A 64 16.97 -8.32 -20.74
CA ASN A 64 18.08 -7.42 -21.07
C ASN A 64 18.15 -7.03 -22.55
N ASP A 65 17.52 -7.80 -23.42
CA ASP A 65 17.37 -7.58 -24.86
C ASP A 65 16.17 -6.67 -25.22
N GLY A 66 15.44 -6.19 -24.21
CA GLY A 66 14.24 -5.38 -24.37
C GLY A 66 12.97 -6.17 -24.73
N ASN A 67 13.07 -7.48 -24.89
CA ASN A 67 11.92 -8.32 -25.19
C ASN A 67 11.00 -8.48 -23.98
N ARG A 68 9.69 -8.35 -24.22
CA ARG A 68 8.66 -8.59 -23.20
C ARG A 68 8.24 -10.04 -23.20
N LEU A 69 8.32 -10.68 -22.05
CA LEU A 69 7.93 -12.06 -21.85
C LEU A 69 6.82 -12.11 -20.79
N LYS A 70 5.63 -12.56 -21.21
CA LYS A 70 4.49 -12.77 -20.31
C LYS A 70 4.38 -14.25 -19.98
N GLY A 71 4.17 -14.55 -18.68
CA GLY A 71 4.06 -15.94 -18.25
C GLY A 71 4.02 -16.11 -16.75
N ASN A 72 4.46 -17.29 -16.31
CA ASN A 72 4.45 -17.68 -14.91
C ASN A 72 5.88 -17.79 -14.37
N TRP A 73 6.22 -16.91 -13.44
CA TRP A 73 7.52 -16.84 -12.80
C TRP A 73 7.61 -17.79 -11.60
N THR A 74 8.76 -18.42 -11.44
CA THR A 74 9.13 -19.16 -10.22
C THR A 74 10.56 -18.79 -9.86
N GLY A 75 10.77 -18.19 -8.69
CA GLY A 75 12.07 -17.71 -8.23
C GLY A 75 11.95 -16.48 -7.34
N GLY A 76 13.05 -15.73 -7.21
CA GLY A 76 13.11 -14.51 -6.43
C GLY A 76 12.46 -13.32 -7.15
N VAL A 77 11.76 -12.48 -6.39
CA VAL A 77 11.16 -11.23 -6.85
C VAL A 77 11.53 -10.12 -5.88
N LYS A 78 12.03 -9.01 -6.38
CA LYS A 78 12.16 -7.77 -5.61
C LYS A 78 11.18 -6.75 -6.16
N THR A 79 10.31 -6.24 -5.31
CA THR A 79 9.31 -5.23 -5.65
C THR A 79 9.61 -3.93 -4.91
N LYS A 80 9.55 -2.82 -5.60
CA LYS A 80 9.61 -1.47 -5.07
C LYS A 80 8.28 -0.78 -5.33
N VAL A 81 7.67 -0.27 -4.28
CA VAL A 81 6.45 0.55 -4.36
C VAL A 81 6.76 1.92 -3.79
N ARG A 82 6.39 2.95 -4.53
CA ARG A 82 6.49 4.35 -4.12
C ARG A 82 5.31 5.13 -4.69
N ASN A 83 4.30 5.31 -3.86
CA ASN A 83 3.06 5.94 -4.26
C ASN A 83 2.81 7.20 -3.44
N ALA A 84 2.41 8.29 -4.10
CA ALA A 84 1.98 9.52 -3.44
C ALA A 84 0.47 9.73 -3.61
N TYR A 85 -0.22 10.02 -2.50
CA TYR A 85 -1.67 10.17 -2.47
C TYR A 85 -2.08 11.52 -1.89
N ILE A 86 -3.18 12.06 -2.42
CA ILE A 86 -4.02 13.01 -1.71
C ILE A 86 -5.24 12.26 -1.16
N THR A 87 -5.49 12.38 0.14
CA THR A 87 -6.50 11.61 0.87
C THR A 87 -7.44 12.55 1.62
N VAL A 88 -8.73 12.26 1.56
CA VAL A 88 -9.77 12.95 2.33
C VAL A 88 -10.39 11.95 3.30
N PRO A 89 -10.08 12.04 4.61
CA PRO A 89 -10.73 11.25 5.64
C PRO A 89 -12.06 11.86 6.07
N VAL A 90 -13.02 11.02 6.43
CA VAL A 90 -14.27 11.38 7.14
C VAL A 90 -14.43 10.43 8.31
N LEU A 91 -14.14 10.92 9.51
CA LEU A 91 -14.03 10.08 10.70
C LEU A 91 -14.97 10.56 11.80
N GLY A 92 -15.62 9.63 12.47
CA GLY A 92 -16.21 9.86 13.78
C GLY A 92 -15.10 9.94 14.84
N ALA A 93 -15.22 10.88 15.75
CA ALA A 93 -14.30 11.06 16.85
C ALA A 93 -15.02 10.91 18.20
N TYR A 94 -14.37 10.26 19.15
CA TYR A 94 -14.88 10.08 20.51
C TYR A 94 -13.82 10.49 21.54
N LYS A 95 -14.16 11.42 22.43
CA LYS A 95 -13.31 11.77 23.57
C LYS A 95 -13.42 10.69 24.63
N VAL A 96 -12.41 9.84 24.72
CA VAL A 96 -12.31 8.82 25.78
C VAL A 96 -12.09 9.51 27.14
N ASN A 97 -11.16 10.47 27.17
CA ASN A 97 -10.91 11.34 28.32
C ASN A 97 -10.36 12.71 27.83
N SER A 98 -9.85 13.54 28.77
CA SER A 98 -9.32 14.88 28.44
C SER A 98 -8.08 14.85 27.54
N ARG A 99 -7.36 13.74 27.48
CA ARG A 99 -6.10 13.60 26.72
C ARG A 99 -6.19 12.61 25.56
N LEU A 100 -7.13 11.65 25.61
CA LEU A 100 -7.22 10.57 24.62
C LEU A 100 -8.50 10.70 23.79
N ARG A 101 -8.34 10.64 22.48
CA ARG A 101 -9.41 10.65 21.50
C ARG A 101 -9.26 9.42 20.59
N ALA A 102 -10.32 8.65 20.48
CA ALA A 102 -10.45 7.62 19.47
C ALA A 102 -11.10 8.18 18.22
N LYS A 103 -10.74 7.67 17.06
CA LYS A 103 -11.33 8.06 15.78
C LYS A 103 -11.47 6.85 14.88
N ALA A 104 -12.57 6.79 14.11
CA ALA A 104 -12.79 5.74 13.11
C ALA A 104 -13.73 6.24 12.02
N GLY A 105 -13.57 5.73 10.80
CA GLY A 105 -14.42 6.08 9.67
C GLY A 105 -13.86 5.61 8.35
N ALA A 106 -14.19 6.34 7.29
CA ALA A 106 -13.78 6.04 5.93
C ALA A 106 -12.86 7.11 5.37
N TYR A 107 -12.14 6.77 4.31
CA TYR A 107 -11.34 7.70 3.53
C TYR A 107 -11.45 7.41 2.04
N VAL A 108 -11.21 8.44 1.25
CA VAL A 108 -11.01 8.34 -0.20
C VAL A 108 -9.67 8.95 -0.55
N SER A 109 -8.91 8.30 -1.41
CA SER A 109 -7.59 8.75 -1.85
C SER A 109 -7.51 8.80 -3.37
N TYR A 110 -6.77 9.77 -3.87
CA TYR A 110 -6.38 9.86 -5.27
C TYR A 110 -4.87 9.72 -5.40
N LEU A 111 -4.44 8.81 -6.27
CA LEU A 111 -3.03 8.53 -6.57
C LEU A 111 -2.49 9.61 -7.51
N MET A 112 -1.53 10.40 -7.02
CA MET A 112 -0.91 11.51 -7.75
C MET A 112 0.36 11.08 -8.49
N ASP A 113 1.17 10.24 -7.83
CA ASP A 113 2.42 9.71 -8.36
C ASP A 113 2.53 8.24 -8.02
N GLU A 114 2.89 7.43 -8.99
CA GLU A 114 2.90 5.97 -8.90
C GLU A 114 4.22 5.34 -9.29
N GLU A 115 4.67 4.39 -8.50
CA GLU A 115 5.75 3.48 -8.84
C GLU A 115 5.45 2.09 -8.27
N PHE A 116 5.31 1.11 -9.16
CA PHE A 116 5.24 -0.30 -8.82
C PHE A 116 6.15 -1.07 -9.78
N SER A 117 7.42 -1.12 -9.43
CA SER A 117 8.47 -1.67 -10.28
C SER A 117 9.32 -2.70 -9.54
N GLY A 118 10.16 -3.40 -10.25
CA GLY A 118 11.07 -4.34 -9.64
C GLY A 118 11.84 -5.18 -10.63
N TYR A 119 12.40 -6.27 -10.11
CA TYR A 119 13.09 -7.25 -10.92
C TYR A 119 12.94 -8.66 -10.36
N VAL A 120 13.11 -9.63 -11.22
CA VAL A 120 13.14 -11.05 -10.91
C VAL A 120 14.58 -11.56 -11.01
N TYR A 121 14.92 -12.55 -10.20
CA TYR A 121 16.26 -13.14 -10.12
C TYR A 121 16.22 -14.60 -9.66
N GLU A 122 17.23 -15.36 -10.02
CA GLU A 122 17.41 -16.75 -9.57
C GLU A 122 16.15 -17.62 -9.76
N GLY A 123 15.76 -17.83 -11.01
CA GLY A 123 14.53 -18.56 -11.26
C GLY A 123 14.30 -18.85 -12.74
N TYR A 124 13.05 -19.07 -13.09
CA TYR A 124 12.62 -19.28 -14.46
C TYR A 124 11.23 -18.75 -14.74
N LEU A 125 11.00 -18.32 -15.97
CA LEU A 125 9.69 -18.01 -16.51
C LEU A 125 9.19 -19.16 -17.38
N ARG A 126 7.90 -19.49 -17.25
CA ARG A 126 7.19 -20.31 -18.24
C ARG A 126 6.33 -19.41 -19.09
N GLU A 127 6.59 -19.40 -20.40
CA GLU A 127 5.92 -18.52 -21.35
C GLU A 127 4.43 -18.87 -21.48
N GLY A 128 3.57 -17.88 -21.41
CA GLY A 128 2.14 -17.96 -21.65
C GLY A 128 1.35 -18.66 -20.54
N ASN A 129 1.73 -19.86 -20.15
CA ASN A 129 1.00 -20.69 -19.18
C ASN A 129 1.95 -21.51 -18.28
N PRO A 130 1.46 -22.12 -17.17
CA PRO A 130 2.31 -22.86 -16.22
C PRO A 130 3.09 -24.06 -16.79
N THR A 131 2.74 -24.54 -17.97
CA THR A 131 3.40 -25.66 -18.67
C THR A 131 4.18 -25.23 -19.91
N GLY A 132 4.19 -23.93 -20.21
CA GLY A 132 4.85 -23.35 -21.37
C GLY A 132 6.38 -23.50 -21.36
N LYS A 133 7.02 -23.04 -22.43
CA LYS A 133 8.47 -23.08 -22.60
C LYS A 133 9.16 -22.42 -21.41
N LYS A 134 10.19 -23.08 -20.90
CA LYS A 134 10.95 -22.61 -19.75
C LYS A 134 12.12 -21.73 -20.20
N VAL A 135 12.16 -20.50 -19.71
CA VAL A 135 13.28 -19.56 -19.86
C VAL A 135 13.96 -19.43 -18.51
N ASN A 136 15.20 -19.83 -18.37
CA ASN A 136 15.96 -19.80 -17.13
C ASN A 136 16.68 -18.46 -16.97
N PHE A 137 16.74 -17.99 -15.70
CA PHE A 137 17.48 -16.83 -15.24
C PHE A 137 18.42 -17.29 -14.12
N SER A 138 19.67 -17.57 -14.47
CA SER A 138 20.75 -17.99 -13.57
C SER A 138 21.94 -17.05 -13.71
N ASP A 139 22.95 -17.23 -12.85
CA ASP A 139 24.25 -16.55 -12.94
C ASP A 139 24.16 -15.01 -12.92
N GLY A 140 23.26 -14.47 -12.08
CA GLY A 140 23.08 -13.02 -11.94
C GLY A 140 22.21 -12.40 -13.03
N ALA A 141 21.62 -13.18 -13.93
CA ALA A 141 20.65 -12.68 -14.90
C ALA A 141 19.40 -12.16 -14.17
N ILE A 142 19.00 -10.94 -14.49
CA ILE A 142 17.80 -10.29 -13.97
C ILE A 142 16.91 -9.87 -15.15
N ALA A 143 15.60 -9.82 -14.90
CA ALA A 143 14.66 -9.16 -15.79
C ALA A 143 13.80 -8.20 -14.97
N THR A 144 13.52 -7.05 -15.53
CA THR A 144 12.76 -6.00 -14.86
C THR A 144 11.27 -6.10 -15.17
N TYR A 145 10.45 -5.50 -14.34
CA TYR A 145 9.04 -5.29 -14.60
C TYR A 145 8.59 -3.93 -14.05
N ASP A 146 7.58 -3.37 -14.68
CA ASP A 146 6.96 -2.11 -14.27
C ASP A 146 5.45 -2.20 -14.51
N PHE A 147 4.67 -2.04 -13.44
CA PHE A 147 3.22 -2.02 -13.43
C PHE A 147 2.67 -0.71 -12.87
N SER A 148 3.48 0.35 -12.91
CA SER A 148 3.09 1.67 -12.40
C SER A 148 1.83 2.19 -13.08
N ASP A 149 1.78 2.11 -14.42
CA ASP A 149 0.64 2.55 -15.22
C ASP A 149 -0.64 1.74 -14.98
N ASP A 150 -0.52 0.54 -14.40
CA ASP A 150 -1.65 -0.35 -14.11
C ASP A 150 -2.27 -0.09 -12.74
N LEU A 151 -1.71 0.83 -11.95
CA LEU A 151 -2.25 1.20 -10.65
C LEU A 151 -3.55 2.00 -10.79
N ARG A 152 -4.47 1.74 -9.86
CA ARG A 152 -5.75 2.43 -9.78
C ARG A 152 -5.58 3.83 -9.19
N LYS A 153 -6.10 4.84 -9.88
CA LYS A 153 -6.01 6.24 -9.42
C LYS A 153 -6.86 6.51 -8.17
N PHE A 154 -8.03 5.87 -8.04
CA PHE A 154 -8.90 6.05 -6.87
C PHE A 154 -8.83 4.85 -5.93
N ALA A 155 -8.56 5.12 -4.66
CA ALA A 155 -8.59 4.17 -3.57
C ALA A 155 -9.55 4.65 -2.49
N TRP A 156 -10.19 3.72 -1.79
CA TRP A 156 -11.03 4.00 -0.64
C TRP A 156 -10.89 2.89 0.39
N GLY A 157 -11.22 3.22 1.62
CA GLY A 157 -11.08 2.27 2.70
C GLY A 157 -11.57 2.79 4.02
N VAL A 158 -11.21 2.08 5.07
CA VAL A 158 -11.53 2.42 6.45
C VAL A 158 -10.27 2.80 7.21
N GLN A 159 -10.44 3.65 8.21
CA GLN A 159 -9.38 4.12 9.10
C GLN A 159 -9.87 4.03 10.53
N ALA A 160 -9.01 3.58 11.43
CA ALA A 160 -9.22 3.67 12.87
C ALA A 160 -7.93 4.11 13.54
N GLY A 161 -8.04 4.92 14.58
CA GLY A 161 -6.85 5.42 15.25
C GLY A 161 -7.14 6.12 16.57
N VAL A 162 -6.05 6.57 17.17
CA VAL A 162 -6.05 7.28 18.44
C VAL A 162 -5.16 8.51 18.37
N ASP A 163 -5.58 9.58 19.05
CA ASP A 163 -4.77 10.76 19.28
C ASP A 163 -4.61 10.95 20.79
N TRP A 164 -3.39 11.06 21.23
CA TRP A 164 -3.04 11.34 22.61
C TRP A 164 -2.46 12.75 22.73
N ARG A 165 -3.14 13.61 23.49
CA ARG A 165 -2.66 14.96 23.77
C ARG A 165 -1.55 14.91 24.82
N ALA A 166 -0.31 15.03 24.36
CA ALA A 166 0.86 15.05 25.22
C ALA A 166 0.97 16.39 25.98
N PHE A 167 0.77 17.51 25.28
CA PHE A 167 0.80 18.88 25.83
C PHE A 167 -0.40 19.70 25.34
N LYS A 168 -0.48 20.98 25.73
CA LYS A 168 -1.61 21.85 25.39
C LYS A 168 -1.94 21.88 23.90
N HIS A 169 -0.91 21.94 23.05
CA HIS A 169 -1.04 22.03 21.60
C HIS A 169 -0.43 20.86 20.85
N LEU A 170 0.30 19.97 21.52
CA LEU A 170 0.99 18.85 20.90
C LEU A 170 0.25 17.54 21.17
N SER A 171 -0.02 16.80 20.14
CA SER A 171 -0.58 15.44 20.19
C SER A 171 0.32 14.45 19.47
N VAL A 172 0.26 13.19 19.88
CA VAL A 172 0.81 12.04 19.17
C VAL A 172 -0.37 11.24 18.65
N PHE A 173 -0.27 10.74 17.43
CA PHE A 173 -1.33 9.92 16.86
C PHE A 173 -0.80 8.61 16.30
N ALA A 174 -1.68 7.63 16.25
CA ALA A 174 -1.47 6.36 15.56
C ALA A 174 -2.76 5.99 14.82
N ASP A 175 -2.65 5.78 13.50
CA ASP A 175 -3.77 5.49 12.62
C ASP A 175 -3.48 4.24 11.79
N LEU A 176 -4.39 3.27 11.86
CA LEU A 176 -4.41 2.12 10.96
C LEU A 176 -5.38 2.42 9.82
N THR A 177 -4.87 2.34 8.58
CA THR A 177 -5.68 2.46 7.36
C THR A 177 -5.74 1.13 6.64
N TRP A 178 -6.92 0.75 6.17
CA TRP A 178 -7.16 -0.45 5.39
C TRP A 178 -7.91 -0.11 4.12
N GLY A 179 -7.24 -0.26 2.96
CA GLY A 179 -7.86 -0.11 1.65
C GLY A 179 -8.78 -1.30 1.34
N LEU A 180 -9.96 -1.01 0.84
CA LEU A 180 -11.01 -2.00 0.56
C LEU A 180 -11.17 -2.29 -0.93
N ASN A 181 -10.41 -1.62 -1.79
CA ASN A 181 -10.32 -1.94 -3.21
C ASN A 181 -8.89 -2.37 -3.58
N ASP A 182 -8.81 -3.14 -4.67
CA ASP A 182 -7.54 -3.55 -5.26
C ASP A 182 -6.73 -2.34 -5.70
N ILE A 183 -5.41 -2.41 -5.53
CA ILE A 183 -4.49 -1.37 -5.99
C ILE A 183 -4.38 -1.31 -7.51
N PHE A 184 -4.67 -2.40 -8.21
CA PHE A 184 -4.61 -2.47 -9.68
C PHE A 184 -5.94 -2.15 -10.34
N LYS A 185 -5.89 -1.73 -11.61
CA LYS A 185 -7.05 -1.54 -12.48
C LYS A 185 -7.76 -2.88 -12.71
N LYS A 186 -9.06 -2.84 -13.04
CA LYS A 186 -9.87 -4.05 -13.25
C LYS A 186 -9.47 -4.86 -14.48
N ASP A 187 -8.91 -4.20 -15.47
CA ASP A 187 -8.44 -4.77 -16.74
C ASP A 187 -7.01 -5.34 -16.65
N PHE A 188 -6.30 -5.08 -15.55
CA PHE A 188 -4.98 -5.65 -15.30
C PHE A 188 -5.09 -7.11 -14.86
N ASN A 189 -4.66 -8.02 -15.72
CA ASN A 189 -4.78 -9.47 -15.53
C ASN A 189 -3.43 -10.19 -15.37
N THR A 190 -2.33 -9.45 -15.27
CA THR A 190 -1.00 -10.03 -15.14
C THR A 190 -0.78 -10.64 -13.76
N ILE A 191 -1.21 -9.93 -12.70
CA ILE A 191 -1.24 -10.46 -11.33
C ILE A 191 -2.65 -11.01 -11.07
N THR A 192 -2.73 -12.27 -10.68
CA THR A 192 -4.00 -13.03 -10.61
C THR A 192 -4.76 -12.85 -9.30
N PHE A 193 -4.26 -12.03 -8.38
CA PHE A 193 -4.88 -11.80 -7.08
C PHE A 193 -4.95 -10.32 -6.71
N ALA A 194 -5.99 -9.95 -5.96
CA ALA A 194 -6.17 -8.59 -5.46
C ALA A 194 -5.19 -8.26 -4.32
N MET A 195 -4.66 -7.05 -4.33
CA MET A 195 -3.80 -6.49 -3.29
C MET A 195 -4.50 -5.34 -2.56
N TYR A 196 -4.64 -5.47 -1.25
CA TYR A 196 -5.28 -4.47 -0.38
C TYR A 196 -4.22 -3.80 0.49
N PRO A 197 -4.07 -2.46 0.42
CA PRO A 197 -3.06 -1.76 1.20
C PRO A 197 -3.50 -1.65 2.67
N ILE A 198 -2.60 -2.01 3.59
CA ILE A 198 -2.78 -1.81 5.03
C ILE A 198 -1.54 -1.08 5.54
N TYR A 199 -1.76 0.08 6.18
CA TYR A 199 -0.67 0.92 6.69
C TYR A 199 -0.95 1.38 8.10
N LEU A 200 0.10 1.42 8.92
CA LEU A 200 0.12 2.07 10.21
C LEU A 200 0.86 3.40 10.06
N ASN A 201 0.19 4.51 10.36
CA ASN A 201 0.74 5.85 10.37
C ASN A 201 0.90 6.30 11.82
N VAL A 202 2.08 6.77 12.18
CA VAL A 202 2.39 7.32 13.50
C VAL A 202 3.04 8.68 13.32
N GLY A 203 2.64 9.66 14.13
CA GLY A 203 3.17 10.99 13.99
C GLY A 203 2.75 11.95 15.10
N PHE A 204 3.08 13.21 14.87
CA PHE A 204 2.79 14.31 15.77
C PHE A 204 1.79 15.27 15.13
N GLY A 205 0.94 15.87 15.92
CA GLY A 205 -0.02 16.87 15.49
C GLY A 205 0.03 18.10 16.36
N TYR A 206 -0.18 19.28 15.77
CA TYR A 206 -0.35 20.54 16.47
C TYR A 206 -1.82 20.98 16.41
N ALA A 207 -2.41 21.31 17.55
CA ALA A 207 -3.78 21.81 17.65
C ALA A 207 -3.78 23.30 18.02
N PHE A 208 -4.49 24.10 17.24
CA PHE A 208 -4.69 25.53 17.46
C PHE A 208 -5.78 25.82 18.50
#